data_2fc8ad527bc4f99dbe4df11613a8fea6
#
_entry.id   2fc8ad527bc4f99dbe4df11613a8fea6
#
_cell.length_a   1.000
_cell.length_b   1.000
_cell.length_c   1.000
_cell.angle_alpha   90.00
_cell.angle_beta   90.00
_cell.angle_gamma   90.00
#
_symmetry.space_group_name_H-M   'P 1'
#
loop_
_entity.id
_entity.type
_entity.pdbx_description
1 polymer ?
#
loop_
_entity_poly.entity_id
_entity_poly.type
_entity_poly.pdbx_seq_one_letter_code
_entity_poly.pdbx_strand_id
1 'polypeptide(L)'
;DILRYNVDIFTVGSDWKGKFDYLNEYCKVVYLDRTQGVSSTELRSQKRLVKMGLVGDTGIFEKYRQEAAFANGVEVVAAYTEDVSLKQKDNDIVFTNDYDKLLEIVDAVFIVSHPSKHYEQIKKALLSGKHVLCESPIALKKSECQELFEIAEKNDLILMDAIKTAYATAYHRLLLLAKSGKI
;
A
#
# COMPACT_ATOMS: atom_id res chain seq x y z
N ASP A 1 27.60 15.66 -14.50
CA ASP A 1 26.97 15.57 -13.14
C ASP A 1 28.01 15.28 -12.05
N ILE A 2 29.02 14.39 -12.24
CA ILE A 2 30.05 14.05 -11.24
C ILE A 2 30.77 15.29 -10.74
N LEU A 3 31.31 16.13 -11.64
CA LEU A 3 31.97 17.39 -11.29
C LEU A 3 30.99 18.43 -10.70
N ARG A 4 29.74 18.47 -11.24
CA ARG A 4 28.72 19.42 -10.78
C ARG A 4 28.30 19.19 -9.32
N TYR A 5 28.27 17.92 -8.89
CA TYR A 5 27.83 17.53 -7.55
C TYR A 5 28.99 17.13 -6.64
N ASN A 6 30.21 17.32 -7.10
CA ASN A 6 31.44 16.99 -6.35
C ASN A 6 31.41 15.57 -5.77
N VAL A 7 31.16 14.59 -6.66
CA VAL A 7 30.99 13.18 -6.27
C VAL A 7 32.35 12.57 -5.98
N ASP A 8 32.55 12.06 -4.77
CA ASP A 8 33.79 11.38 -4.36
C ASP A 8 33.82 9.92 -4.83
N ILE A 9 32.68 9.23 -4.78
CA ILE A 9 32.60 7.80 -5.09
C ILE A 9 31.40 7.53 -5.99
N PHE A 10 31.63 6.85 -7.11
CA PHE A 10 30.61 6.30 -7.99
C PHE A 10 30.51 4.79 -7.79
N THR A 11 29.36 4.29 -7.35
CA THR A 11 29.14 2.86 -7.12
C THR A 11 28.20 2.28 -8.17
N VAL A 12 28.52 1.09 -8.67
CA VAL A 12 27.72 0.37 -9.66
C VAL A 12 27.87 -1.13 -9.47
N GLY A 13 26.88 -1.94 -9.90
CA GLY A 13 26.95 -3.40 -9.81
C GLY A 13 28.08 -3.99 -10.64
N SER A 14 28.64 -5.12 -10.18
CA SER A 14 29.76 -5.82 -10.85
C SER A 14 29.46 -6.28 -12.28
N ASP A 15 28.17 -6.39 -12.66
CA ASP A 15 27.74 -6.67 -14.05
C ASP A 15 28.27 -5.61 -15.05
N TRP A 16 28.59 -4.42 -14.55
CA TRP A 16 29.10 -3.28 -15.33
C TRP A 16 30.61 -3.09 -15.21
N LYS A 17 31.32 -4.07 -14.68
CA LYS A 17 32.76 -3.99 -14.43
C LYS A 17 33.51 -3.57 -15.71
N GLY A 18 34.34 -2.56 -15.57
CA GLY A 18 35.15 -1.98 -16.66
C GLY A 18 34.43 -0.94 -17.53
N LYS A 19 33.07 -0.89 -17.53
CA LYS A 19 32.33 0.05 -18.40
C LYS A 19 32.39 1.49 -17.94
N PHE A 20 32.66 1.74 -16.68
CA PHE A 20 32.71 3.06 -16.07
C PHE A 20 34.10 3.47 -15.59
N ASP A 21 35.15 2.73 -15.97
CA ASP A 21 36.52 3.00 -15.54
C ASP A 21 37.04 4.37 -15.96
N TYR A 22 36.52 4.93 -17.05
CA TYR A 22 36.81 6.29 -17.49
C TYR A 22 36.44 7.38 -16.48
N LEU A 23 35.57 7.07 -15.52
CA LEU A 23 35.16 7.99 -14.45
C LEU A 23 36.22 8.09 -13.33
N ASN A 24 37.21 7.19 -13.29
CA ASN A 24 38.31 7.25 -12.30
C ASN A 24 39.19 8.52 -12.41
N GLU A 25 39.10 9.25 -13.53
CA GLU A 25 39.72 10.57 -13.66
C GLU A 25 39.02 11.65 -12.78
N TYR A 26 37.77 11.42 -12.38
CA TYR A 26 36.91 12.40 -11.71
C TYR A 26 36.49 11.97 -10.31
N CYS A 27 36.32 10.67 -10.05
CA CYS A 27 35.88 10.13 -8.79
C CYS A 27 36.32 8.67 -8.65
N LYS A 28 36.28 8.13 -7.43
CA LYS A 28 36.59 6.71 -7.21
C LYS A 28 35.44 5.84 -7.73
N VAL A 29 35.68 4.96 -8.70
CA VAL A 29 34.70 3.97 -9.17
C VAL A 29 34.81 2.69 -8.35
N VAL A 30 33.69 2.24 -7.78
CA VAL A 30 33.61 1.02 -6.98
C VAL A 30 32.53 0.09 -7.58
N TYR A 31 32.96 -1.07 -8.03
CA TYR A 31 32.11 -2.14 -8.49
C TYR A 31 31.69 -3.02 -7.32
N LEU A 32 30.41 -3.04 -7.01
CA LEU A 32 29.85 -3.82 -5.90
C LEU A 32 29.50 -5.23 -6.39
N ASP A 33 30.08 -6.24 -5.78
CA ASP A 33 29.72 -7.62 -6.07
C ASP A 33 28.28 -7.91 -5.64
N ARG A 34 27.60 -8.78 -6.40
CA ARG A 34 26.28 -9.26 -6.00
C ARG A 34 26.40 -10.01 -4.68
N THR A 35 25.60 -9.65 -3.72
CA THR A 35 25.45 -10.43 -2.49
C THR A 35 24.90 -11.81 -2.89
N GLN A 36 25.71 -12.86 -2.72
CA GLN A 36 25.29 -14.22 -3.05
C GLN A 36 24.06 -14.60 -2.21
N GLY A 37 23.05 -15.21 -2.85
CA GLY A 37 21.84 -15.66 -2.18
C GLY A 37 20.79 -14.58 -1.92
N VAL A 38 20.96 -13.35 -2.45
CA VAL A 38 19.96 -12.28 -2.31
C VAL A 38 19.58 -11.76 -3.69
N SER A 39 18.52 -12.32 -4.27
CA SER A 39 17.89 -11.72 -5.44
C SER A 39 16.75 -10.79 -5.01
N SER A 40 16.57 -9.67 -5.71
CA SER A 40 15.42 -8.79 -5.47
C SER A 40 14.09 -9.52 -5.68
N THR A 41 14.07 -10.57 -6.47
CA THR A 41 12.93 -11.47 -6.67
C THR A 41 12.71 -12.36 -5.46
N GLU A 42 13.78 -12.93 -4.87
CA GLU A 42 13.69 -13.74 -3.64
C GLU A 42 13.31 -12.89 -2.43
N LEU A 43 13.86 -11.68 -2.30
CA LEU A 43 13.44 -10.74 -1.24
C LEU A 43 11.96 -10.33 -1.38
N ARG A 44 11.45 -10.22 -2.60
CA ARG A 44 10.02 -9.96 -2.84
C ARG A 44 9.15 -11.17 -2.55
N SER A 45 9.61 -12.38 -2.84
CA SER A 45 8.89 -13.63 -2.53
C SER A 45 8.92 -13.99 -1.04
N GLN A 46 9.93 -13.54 -0.29
CA GLN A 46 10.02 -13.72 1.16
C GLN A 46 9.25 -12.65 1.95
N LYS A 47 8.81 -11.55 1.31
CA LYS A 47 7.93 -10.58 1.98
C LYS A 47 6.58 -11.25 2.24
N ARG A 48 6.22 -11.33 3.52
CA ARG A 48 4.87 -11.73 3.94
C ARG A 48 3.85 -10.88 3.18
N LEU A 49 2.96 -11.53 2.44
CA LEU A 49 1.83 -10.86 1.80
C LEU A 49 0.88 -10.34 2.89
N VAL A 50 0.48 -9.09 2.75
CA VAL A 50 -0.59 -8.53 3.59
C VAL A 50 -1.91 -9.12 3.14
N LYS A 51 -2.55 -9.89 4.00
CA LYS A 51 -3.89 -10.43 3.75
C LYS A 51 -4.92 -9.32 3.89
N MET A 52 -5.54 -8.95 2.78
CA MET A 52 -6.52 -7.86 2.70
C MET A 52 -7.94 -8.42 2.68
N GLY A 53 -8.82 -7.86 3.50
CA GLY A 53 -10.26 -8.06 3.44
C GLY A 53 -10.96 -6.90 2.75
N LEU A 54 -11.89 -7.17 1.85
CA LEU A 54 -12.76 -6.15 1.26
C LEU A 54 -14.04 -6.02 2.09
N VAL A 55 -14.48 -4.78 2.35
CA VAL A 55 -15.65 -4.49 3.21
C VAL A 55 -16.60 -3.56 2.48
N GLY A 56 -17.81 -4.02 2.14
CA GLY A 56 -18.81 -3.18 1.47
C GLY A 56 -19.74 -3.95 0.53
N ASP A 57 -20.11 -3.31 -0.57
CA ASP A 57 -21.03 -3.89 -1.55
C ASP A 57 -20.28 -4.74 -2.60
N THR A 58 -20.87 -5.87 -2.96
CA THR A 58 -20.25 -6.88 -3.81
C THR A 58 -19.94 -6.42 -5.24
N GLY A 59 -20.72 -5.48 -5.78
CA GLY A 59 -20.52 -4.99 -7.16
C GLY A 59 -19.14 -4.35 -7.41
N ILE A 60 -18.43 -3.98 -6.36
CA ILE A 60 -17.13 -3.31 -6.43
C ILE A 60 -15.97 -4.29 -6.16
N PHE A 61 -16.25 -5.42 -5.50
CA PHE A 61 -15.21 -6.35 -5.05
C PHE A 61 -14.37 -6.93 -6.19
N GLU A 62 -14.98 -7.31 -7.29
CA GLU A 62 -14.26 -7.87 -8.43
C GLU A 62 -13.24 -6.87 -9.01
N LYS A 63 -13.63 -5.61 -9.12
CA LYS A 63 -12.71 -4.54 -9.57
C LYS A 63 -11.50 -4.43 -8.64
N TYR A 64 -11.72 -4.34 -7.34
CA TYR A 64 -10.61 -4.18 -6.38
C TYR A 64 -9.76 -5.44 -6.25
N ARG A 65 -10.35 -6.62 -6.42
CA ARG A 65 -9.60 -7.88 -6.50
C ARG A 65 -8.66 -7.89 -7.70
N GLN A 66 -9.15 -7.48 -8.87
CA GLN A 66 -8.32 -7.37 -10.08
C GLN A 66 -7.22 -6.32 -9.92
N GLU A 67 -7.53 -5.15 -9.37
CA GLU A 67 -6.53 -4.11 -9.09
C GLU A 67 -5.46 -4.59 -8.08
N ALA A 68 -5.86 -5.32 -7.04
CA ALA A 68 -4.95 -5.88 -6.04
C ALA A 68 -3.97 -6.90 -6.63
N ALA A 69 -4.36 -7.66 -7.66
CA ALA A 69 -3.48 -8.61 -8.34
C ALA A 69 -2.25 -7.94 -8.99
N PHE A 70 -2.33 -6.65 -9.29
CA PHE A 70 -1.19 -5.86 -9.78
C PHE A 70 -0.39 -5.19 -8.66
N ALA A 71 -0.87 -5.25 -7.41
CA ALA A 71 -0.17 -4.67 -6.26
C ALA A 71 0.79 -5.71 -5.65
N ASN A 72 2.09 -5.35 -5.57
CA ASN A 72 3.07 -6.23 -4.93
C ASN A 72 2.90 -6.20 -3.39
N GLY A 73 2.82 -7.39 -2.79
CA GLY A 73 2.82 -7.53 -1.33
C GLY A 73 1.42 -7.51 -0.69
N VAL A 74 0.35 -7.55 -1.48
CA VAL A 74 -1.04 -7.62 -1.00
C VAL A 74 -1.76 -8.79 -1.66
N GLU A 75 -2.58 -9.49 -0.89
CA GLU A 75 -3.46 -10.57 -1.35
C GLU A 75 -4.85 -10.36 -0.77
N VAL A 76 -5.87 -10.30 -1.64
CA VAL A 76 -7.27 -10.26 -1.19
C VAL A 76 -7.71 -11.69 -0.86
N VAL A 77 -7.98 -11.97 0.40
CA VAL A 77 -8.31 -13.32 0.89
C VAL A 77 -9.76 -13.47 1.34
N ALA A 78 -10.44 -12.35 1.63
CA ALA A 78 -11.80 -12.38 2.14
C ALA A 78 -12.60 -11.13 1.77
N ALA A 79 -13.92 -11.24 1.79
CA ALA A 79 -14.84 -10.14 1.61
C ALA A 79 -16.01 -10.21 2.59
N TYR A 80 -16.35 -9.06 3.18
CA TYR A 80 -17.54 -8.88 4.03
C TYR A 80 -18.59 -8.08 3.28
N THR A 81 -19.81 -8.60 3.26
CA THR A 81 -21.01 -7.88 2.77
C THR A 81 -22.21 -8.25 3.61
N GLU A 82 -23.11 -7.28 3.81
CA GLU A 82 -24.40 -7.52 4.47
C GLU A 82 -25.39 -8.25 3.56
N ASP A 83 -25.21 -8.15 2.25
CA ASP A 83 -26.04 -8.83 1.27
C ASP A 83 -25.58 -10.26 1.02
N VAL A 84 -26.22 -11.20 1.71
CA VAL A 84 -25.89 -12.64 1.66
C VAL A 84 -26.33 -13.30 0.35
N SER A 85 -27.20 -12.63 -0.44
CA SER A 85 -27.72 -13.21 -1.71
C SER A 85 -26.65 -13.31 -2.79
N LEU A 86 -25.54 -12.60 -2.61
CA LEU A 86 -24.46 -12.44 -3.56
C LEU A 86 -23.25 -13.34 -3.26
N LYS A 87 -23.48 -14.56 -2.76
CA LYS A 87 -22.41 -15.57 -2.72
C LYS A 87 -21.89 -15.77 -4.13
N GLN A 88 -20.87 -14.99 -4.49
CA GLN A 88 -20.17 -15.20 -5.75
C GLN A 88 -19.56 -16.61 -5.74
N LYS A 89 -19.65 -17.27 -6.87
CA LYS A 89 -19.09 -18.62 -7.11
C LYS A 89 -17.54 -18.61 -7.20
N ASP A 90 -16.89 -17.69 -6.51
CA ASP A 90 -15.45 -17.57 -6.55
C ASP A 90 -14.87 -18.38 -5.38
N ASN A 91 -14.18 -19.47 -5.69
CA ASN A 91 -13.61 -20.38 -4.69
C ASN A 91 -12.33 -19.82 -4.05
N ASP A 92 -11.83 -18.67 -4.53
CA ASP A 92 -10.50 -18.17 -4.15
C ASP A 92 -10.54 -17.23 -2.94
N ILE A 93 -11.70 -16.65 -2.59
CA ILE A 93 -11.85 -15.76 -1.44
C ILE A 93 -13.03 -16.18 -0.54
N VAL A 94 -12.86 -15.94 0.76
CA VAL A 94 -13.88 -16.22 1.78
C VAL A 94 -14.91 -15.10 1.84
N PHE A 95 -16.16 -15.35 1.44
CA PHE A 95 -17.27 -14.42 1.63
C PHE A 95 -17.95 -14.65 2.96
N THR A 96 -18.15 -13.56 3.74
CA THR A 96 -18.84 -13.60 5.03
C THR A 96 -19.75 -12.40 5.22
N ASN A 97 -20.83 -12.58 5.98
CA ASN A 97 -21.68 -11.52 6.52
C ASN A 97 -21.41 -11.26 8.02
N ASP A 98 -20.37 -11.87 8.55
CA ASP A 98 -19.91 -11.68 9.91
C ASP A 98 -18.56 -10.92 9.86
N TYR A 99 -18.60 -9.66 10.31
CA TYR A 99 -17.44 -8.78 10.25
C TYR A 99 -16.31 -9.24 11.19
N ASP A 100 -16.65 -9.84 12.34
CA ASP A 100 -15.64 -10.36 13.27
C ASP A 100 -14.87 -11.51 12.64
N LYS A 101 -15.55 -12.41 11.94
CA LYS A 101 -14.90 -13.51 11.20
C LYS A 101 -13.97 -13.00 10.09
N LEU A 102 -14.34 -11.91 9.39
CA LEU A 102 -13.42 -11.30 8.44
C LEU A 102 -12.15 -10.84 9.16
N LEU A 103 -12.31 -10.09 10.27
CA LEU A 103 -11.19 -9.52 11.01
C LEU A 103 -10.24 -10.58 11.57
N GLU A 104 -10.70 -11.78 11.89
CA GLU A 104 -9.85 -12.88 12.37
C GLU A 104 -8.82 -13.36 11.33
N ILE A 105 -9.16 -13.31 10.04
CA ILE A 105 -8.38 -13.93 8.96
C ILE A 105 -7.53 -12.94 8.15
N VAL A 106 -7.70 -11.63 8.36
CA VAL A 106 -6.99 -10.60 7.57
C VAL A 106 -5.96 -9.84 8.41
N ASP A 107 -5.00 -9.22 7.77
CA ASP A 107 -4.03 -8.29 8.37
C ASP A 107 -4.51 -6.84 8.21
N ALA A 108 -5.24 -6.55 7.14
CA ALA A 108 -5.76 -5.23 6.80
C ALA A 108 -7.15 -5.33 6.15
N VAL A 109 -7.91 -4.24 6.21
CA VAL A 109 -9.20 -4.12 5.51
C VAL A 109 -9.20 -2.94 4.56
N PHE A 110 -9.84 -3.12 3.39
CA PHE A 110 -10.19 -2.03 2.49
C PHE A 110 -11.71 -1.82 2.54
N ILE A 111 -12.12 -0.68 3.10
CA ILE A 111 -13.51 -0.34 3.32
C ILE A 111 -14.00 0.49 2.14
N VAL A 112 -15.00 -0.04 1.43
CA VAL A 112 -15.64 0.55 0.24
C VAL A 112 -17.16 0.61 0.40
N SER A 113 -17.64 0.50 1.63
CA SER A 113 -19.06 0.59 2.00
C SER A 113 -19.58 2.03 1.87
N HIS A 114 -20.87 2.24 2.17
CA HIS A 114 -21.42 3.58 2.23
C HIS A 114 -20.79 4.40 3.37
N PRO A 115 -20.46 5.70 3.16
CA PRO A 115 -19.77 6.54 4.15
C PRO A 115 -20.38 6.59 5.55
N SER A 116 -21.69 6.40 5.69
CA SER A 116 -22.34 6.34 7.00
C SER A 116 -21.90 5.16 7.87
N LYS A 117 -21.30 4.12 7.29
CA LYS A 117 -20.82 2.92 7.99
C LYS A 117 -19.32 3.00 8.30
N HIS A 118 -18.58 3.91 7.68
CA HIS A 118 -17.12 3.95 7.75
C HIS A 118 -16.62 4.06 9.18
N TYR A 119 -17.17 5.01 9.97
CA TYR A 119 -16.70 5.23 11.34
C TYR A 119 -16.73 3.95 12.18
N GLU A 120 -17.88 3.27 12.24
CA GLU A 120 -18.02 2.06 13.03
C GLU A 120 -17.16 0.90 12.52
N GLN A 121 -17.10 0.72 11.20
CA GLN A 121 -16.28 -0.33 10.58
C GLN A 121 -14.79 -0.10 10.79
N ILE A 122 -14.32 1.13 10.62
CA ILE A 122 -12.91 1.50 10.84
C ILE A 122 -12.55 1.31 12.31
N LYS A 123 -13.37 1.86 13.22
CA LYS A 123 -13.14 1.78 14.67
C LYS A 123 -13.01 0.32 15.12
N LYS A 124 -13.93 -0.54 14.68
CA LYS A 124 -13.91 -1.97 15.00
C LYS A 124 -12.67 -2.65 14.46
N ALA A 125 -12.27 -2.38 13.21
CA ALA A 125 -11.04 -2.93 12.62
C ALA A 125 -9.78 -2.51 13.38
N LEU A 126 -9.63 -1.22 13.69
CA LEU A 126 -8.49 -0.70 14.44
C LEU A 126 -8.42 -1.29 15.86
N LEU A 127 -9.55 -1.41 16.57
CA LEU A 127 -9.60 -2.03 17.89
C LEU A 127 -9.30 -3.53 17.85
N SER A 128 -9.51 -4.18 16.70
CA SER A 128 -9.14 -5.58 16.46
C SER A 128 -7.69 -5.73 15.95
N GLY A 129 -6.88 -4.66 15.98
CA GLY A 129 -5.47 -4.68 15.58
C GLY A 129 -5.25 -4.80 14.07
N LYS A 130 -6.18 -4.30 13.24
CA LYS A 130 -6.08 -4.37 11.76
C LYS A 130 -5.78 -3.01 11.17
N HIS A 131 -4.90 -2.99 10.15
CA HIS A 131 -4.68 -1.80 9.34
C HIS A 131 -5.90 -1.51 8.48
N VAL A 132 -6.13 -0.24 8.17
CA VAL A 132 -7.33 0.18 7.42
C VAL A 132 -6.97 1.09 6.26
N LEU A 133 -7.44 0.73 5.08
CA LEU A 133 -7.61 1.61 3.92
C LEU A 133 -9.11 1.86 3.75
N CYS A 134 -9.55 3.10 3.58
CA CYS A 134 -10.97 3.43 3.45
C CYS A 134 -11.20 4.39 2.30
N GLU A 135 -12.24 4.16 1.49
CA GLU A 135 -12.68 5.15 0.49
C GLU A 135 -13.11 6.46 1.17
N SER A 136 -12.90 7.57 0.48
CA SER A 136 -13.26 8.89 0.96
C SER A 136 -14.79 9.09 1.05
N PRO A 137 -15.26 9.80 2.09
CA PRO A 137 -14.54 10.29 3.26
C PRO A 137 -14.38 9.22 4.35
N ILE A 138 -13.27 9.23 5.10
CA ILE A 138 -13.04 8.32 6.23
C ILE A 138 -14.18 8.38 7.27
N ALA A 139 -14.67 9.58 7.57
CA ALA A 139 -15.78 9.81 8.50
C ALA A 139 -16.59 11.03 8.07
N LEU A 140 -17.83 11.12 8.53
CA LEU A 140 -18.73 12.24 8.22
C LEU A 140 -18.57 13.42 9.19
N LYS A 141 -17.95 13.20 10.36
CA LYS A 141 -17.70 14.23 11.37
C LYS A 141 -16.21 14.33 11.67
N LYS A 142 -15.74 15.57 11.88
CA LYS A 142 -14.36 15.84 12.25
C LYS A 142 -13.94 15.10 13.52
N SER A 143 -14.79 15.08 14.55
CA SER A 143 -14.51 14.38 15.82
C SER A 143 -14.33 12.88 15.65
N GLU A 144 -15.18 12.25 14.81
CA GLU A 144 -15.04 10.83 14.47
C GLU A 144 -13.71 10.55 13.76
N CYS A 145 -13.36 11.39 12.79
CA CYS A 145 -12.09 11.26 12.07
C CYS A 145 -10.89 11.40 13.02
N GLN A 146 -10.91 12.39 13.91
CA GLN A 146 -9.84 12.58 14.90
C GLN A 146 -9.69 11.35 15.82
N GLU A 147 -10.80 10.86 16.37
CA GLU A 147 -10.80 9.67 17.23
C GLU A 147 -10.21 8.45 16.51
N LEU A 148 -10.56 8.21 15.24
CA LEU A 148 -10.04 7.08 14.47
C LEU A 148 -8.52 7.16 14.28
N PHE A 149 -7.97 8.34 13.98
CA PHE A 149 -6.52 8.52 13.86
C PHE A 149 -5.82 8.36 15.20
N GLU A 150 -6.40 8.83 16.32
CA GLU A 150 -5.87 8.61 17.66
C GLU A 150 -5.83 7.12 18.04
N ILE A 151 -6.87 6.36 17.68
CA ILE A 151 -6.90 4.89 17.88
C ILE A 151 -5.80 4.22 17.05
N ALA A 152 -5.65 4.61 15.79
CA ALA A 152 -4.65 4.04 14.90
C ALA A 152 -3.24 4.30 15.43
N GLU A 153 -2.92 5.53 15.80
CA GLU A 153 -1.62 5.93 16.35
C GLU A 153 -1.32 5.18 17.65
N LYS A 154 -2.27 5.13 18.58
CA LYS A 154 -2.11 4.44 19.87
C LYS A 154 -1.81 2.93 19.73
N ASN A 155 -2.32 2.30 18.68
CA ASN A 155 -2.15 0.86 18.45
C ASN A 155 -1.07 0.55 17.40
N ASP A 156 -0.29 1.54 16.95
CA ASP A 156 0.72 1.39 15.88
C ASP A 156 0.14 0.79 14.58
N LEU A 157 -1.05 1.27 14.20
CA LEU A 157 -1.78 0.83 13.03
C LEU A 157 -1.83 1.92 11.96
N ILE A 158 -1.93 1.50 10.71
CA ILE A 158 -2.10 2.40 9.57
C ILE A 158 -3.60 2.60 9.33
N LEU A 159 -4.02 3.87 9.29
CA LEU A 159 -5.30 4.31 8.75
C LEU A 159 -5.03 5.24 7.57
N MET A 160 -5.50 4.87 6.39
CA MET A 160 -5.28 5.63 5.15
C MET A 160 -6.61 5.93 4.45
N ASP A 161 -6.70 7.17 3.93
CA ASP A 161 -7.76 7.56 3.00
C ASP A 161 -7.37 7.17 1.56
N ALA A 162 -8.25 6.49 0.83
CA ALA A 162 -8.04 6.03 -0.53
C ALA A 162 -8.24 7.16 -1.57
N ILE A 163 -7.73 8.36 -1.30
CA ILE A 163 -7.75 9.50 -2.23
C ILE A 163 -6.82 9.20 -3.41
N LYS A 164 -7.32 8.56 -4.46
CA LYS A 164 -6.54 8.08 -5.61
C LYS A 164 -5.68 9.17 -6.26
N THR A 165 -6.20 10.39 -6.34
CA THR A 165 -5.48 11.53 -6.91
C THR A 165 -4.23 11.91 -6.13
N ALA A 166 -4.25 11.77 -4.79
CA ALA A 166 -3.11 12.09 -3.94
C ALA A 166 -1.89 11.18 -4.22
N TYR A 167 -2.14 9.95 -4.71
CA TYR A 167 -1.10 8.96 -5.00
C TYR A 167 -0.71 8.91 -6.49
N ALA A 168 -1.37 9.72 -7.34
CA ALA A 168 -1.07 9.75 -8.76
C ALA A 168 0.27 10.43 -9.06
N THR A 169 1.08 9.83 -9.94
CA THR A 169 2.38 10.39 -10.36
C THR A 169 2.26 11.80 -10.91
N ALA A 170 1.18 12.10 -11.66
CA ALA A 170 0.92 13.42 -12.20
C ALA A 170 0.71 14.46 -11.09
N TYR A 171 0.00 14.12 -10.03
CA TYR A 171 -0.22 14.99 -8.88
C TYR A 171 1.09 15.25 -8.11
N HIS A 172 1.90 14.24 -7.88
CA HIS A 172 3.22 14.42 -7.28
C HIS A 172 4.11 15.34 -8.11
N ARG A 173 4.12 15.20 -9.43
CA ARG A 173 4.86 16.10 -10.33
C ARG A 173 4.35 17.54 -10.25
N LEU A 174 3.02 17.74 -10.21
CA LEU A 174 2.41 19.05 -10.04
C LEU A 174 2.87 19.71 -8.73
N LEU A 175 2.83 18.98 -7.62
CA LEU A 175 3.31 19.47 -6.31
C LEU A 175 4.80 19.86 -6.35
N LEU A 176 5.64 19.08 -7.02
CA LEU A 176 7.07 19.40 -7.17
C LEU A 176 7.28 20.68 -8.00
N LEU A 177 6.51 20.87 -9.06
CA LEU A 177 6.56 22.10 -9.88
C LEU A 177 6.11 23.32 -9.07
N ALA A 178 5.01 23.19 -8.31
CA ALA A 178 4.52 24.26 -7.45
C ALA A 178 5.55 24.63 -6.36
N LYS A 179 6.11 23.62 -5.67
CA LYS A 179 7.15 23.85 -4.65
C LYS A 179 8.45 24.45 -5.20
N SER A 180 8.76 24.20 -6.47
CA SER A 180 9.94 24.75 -7.14
C SER A 180 9.71 26.17 -7.69
N GLY A 181 8.52 26.75 -7.53
CA GLY A 181 8.16 28.08 -8.04
C GLY A 181 8.07 28.16 -9.55
N LYS A 182 7.88 27.02 -10.24
CA LYS A 182 7.72 26.98 -11.71
C LYS A 182 6.28 27.18 -12.17
N ILE A 183 5.33 27.01 -11.25
CA ILE A 183 3.88 27.29 -11.41
C ILE A 183 3.35 27.84 -10.08
#